data_1250eb8f8148c589eba7bb89bab34f92
#
_entry.id   1250eb8f8148c589eba7bb89bab34f92
#
_cell.length_a   1.000
_cell.length_b   1.000
_cell.length_c   1.000
_cell.angle_alpha   90.00
_cell.angle_beta   90.00
_cell.angle_gamma   90.00
#
_symmetry.space_group_name_H-M   'P 1'
#
loop_
_entity.id
_entity.type
_entity.pdbx_description
1 polymer ?
#
loop_
_entity_poly.entity_id
_entity_poly.type
_entity_poly.pdbx_seq_one_letter_code
_entity_poly.pdbx_strand_id
1 'polypeptide(L)'
;MSTAGARAVGSIASAELRREVLEANLRIPQAGLATLTWGNVSGVDRSAGVFVIKPSGVPYDSLAEEHLVVVALEDGAVVAGDLRPSTDTETHRSLYLAFPSIGGVTHTHSTHAVAFAQARRPIPVLGTTHADTFNGPVPVTADLTPEQCAHDYEFNTGQVIVDLLDGSDQRAAEVPGALVSCHGPFTWGATATKSLEHAIICEAVAEMAVHSLALGASRPPQHLLDRHYTRKHGPNAYYGNPPVG
;
A
#
# COMPACT_ATOMS: atom_id res chain seq x y z
N MET A 1 19.57 23.65 -28.96
CA MET A 1 19.68 22.24 -28.56
C MET A 1 20.32 22.22 -27.19
N SER A 2 19.50 22.18 -26.14
CA SER A 2 19.96 22.16 -24.76
C SER A 2 19.96 20.70 -24.30
N THR A 3 21.13 20.14 -24.07
CA THR A 3 21.32 18.85 -23.44
C THR A 3 21.01 19.02 -21.96
N ALA A 4 19.77 18.71 -21.56
CA ALA A 4 19.44 18.51 -20.17
C ALA A 4 20.24 17.26 -19.71
N GLY A 5 21.31 17.49 -18.95
CA GLY A 5 22.14 16.44 -18.43
C GLY A 5 21.30 15.52 -17.53
N ALA A 6 21.32 14.22 -17.82
CA ALA A 6 20.78 13.19 -16.94
C ALA A 6 21.45 13.36 -15.57
N ARG A 7 20.69 13.80 -14.57
CA ARG A 7 21.16 13.80 -13.16
C ARG A 7 21.34 12.35 -12.74
N ALA A 8 22.47 12.04 -12.15
CA ALA A 8 22.76 10.71 -11.64
C ALA A 8 21.66 10.30 -10.65
N VAL A 9 21.13 9.08 -10.81
CA VAL A 9 20.05 8.50 -9.98
C VAL A 9 20.31 8.70 -8.47
N GLY A 10 21.56 8.71 -8.04
CA GLY A 10 21.99 8.90 -6.65
C GLY A 10 21.77 10.28 -6.04
N SER A 11 21.37 11.29 -6.83
CA SER A 11 21.20 12.67 -6.33
C SER A 11 19.73 13.10 -6.20
N ILE A 12 18.75 12.28 -6.63
CA ILE A 12 17.35 12.66 -6.73
C ILE A 12 16.52 12.04 -5.61
N ALA A 13 16.74 10.77 -5.27
CA ALA A 13 16.16 10.11 -4.10
C ALA A 13 17.28 9.58 -3.20
N SER A 14 17.08 9.61 -1.88
CA SER A 14 18.10 9.13 -0.95
C SER A 14 18.43 7.64 -1.16
N ALA A 15 19.69 7.26 -0.96
CA ALA A 15 20.10 5.85 -1.04
C ALA A 15 19.39 5.00 0.02
N GLU A 16 19.06 5.59 1.16
CA GLU A 16 18.29 4.93 2.22
C GLU A 16 16.88 4.56 1.75
N LEU A 17 16.15 5.50 1.13
CA LEU A 17 14.82 5.23 0.59
C LEU A 17 14.85 4.14 -0.49
N ARG A 18 15.84 4.18 -1.40
CA ARG A 18 15.96 3.14 -2.44
C ARG A 18 16.20 1.76 -1.85
N ARG A 19 17.07 1.68 -0.85
CA ARG A 19 17.33 0.42 -0.13
C ARG A 19 16.08 -0.07 0.58
N GLU A 20 15.37 0.80 1.30
CA GLU A 20 14.11 0.44 1.97
C GLU A 20 13.07 -0.09 0.97
N VAL A 21 12.87 0.60 -0.16
CA VAL A 21 11.94 0.17 -1.21
C VAL A 21 12.35 -1.17 -1.81
N LEU A 22 13.66 -1.39 -2.07
CA LEU A 22 14.15 -2.68 -2.54
C LEU A 22 13.86 -3.79 -1.55
N GLU A 23 14.27 -3.62 -0.30
CA GLU A 23 14.08 -4.61 0.77
C GLU A 23 12.60 -4.94 0.97
N ALA A 24 11.73 -3.93 0.96
CA ALA A 24 10.29 -4.14 1.06
C ALA A 24 9.75 -4.96 -0.14
N ASN A 25 10.17 -4.66 -1.36
CA ASN A 25 9.77 -5.45 -2.54
C ASN A 25 10.24 -6.90 -2.45
N LEU A 26 11.49 -7.15 -2.06
CA LEU A 26 12.05 -8.51 -1.93
C LEU A 26 11.31 -9.35 -0.87
N ARG A 27 10.70 -8.71 0.12
CA ARG A 27 9.91 -9.39 1.14
C ARG A 27 8.49 -9.79 0.70
N ILE A 28 7.93 -9.20 -0.38
CA ILE A 28 6.58 -9.55 -0.88
C ILE A 28 6.45 -11.07 -1.14
N PRO A 29 7.30 -11.70 -1.98
CA PRO A 29 7.21 -13.14 -2.22
C PRO A 29 7.56 -13.97 -0.99
N GLN A 30 8.48 -13.52 -0.14
CA GLN A 30 8.85 -14.21 1.10
C GLN A 30 7.68 -14.27 2.09
N ALA A 31 6.80 -13.26 2.07
CA ALA A 31 5.60 -13.19 2.87
C ALA A 31 4.38 -13.92 2.23
N GLY A 32 4.56 -14.56 1.07
CA GLY A 32 3.47 -15.25 0.36
C GLY A 32 2.44 -14.32 -0.29
N LEU A 33 2.78 -13.04 -0.51
CA LEU A 33 1.84 -12.03 -1.00
C LEU A 33 1.84 -11.87 -2.52
N ALA A 34 2.77 -12.52 -3.22
CA ALA A 34 2.88 -12.43 -4.67
C ALA A 34 3.10 -13.77 -5.34
N THR A 35 2.51 -13.90 -6.52
CA THR A 35 2.82 -14.95 -7.50
C THR A 35 3.58 -14.28 -8.65
N LEU A 36 4.67 -14.89 -9.11
CA LEU A 36 5.51 -14.37 -10.20
C LEU A 36 6.00 -12.93 -9.90
N THR A 37 5.69 -11.98 -10.78
CA THR A 37 6.13 -10.58 -10.70
C THR A 37 5.06 -9.64 -10.13
N TRP A 38 3.90 -10.18 -9.71
CA TRP A 38 2.76 -9.39 -9.26
C TRP A 38 3.05 -8.63 -7.98
N GLY A 39 2.46 -7.45 -7.88
CA GLY A 39 2.63 -6.58 -6.72
C GLY A 39 3.90 -5.74 -6.77
N ASN A 40 3.92 -4.73 -5.93
CA ASN A 40 5.03 -3.79 -5.80
C ASN A 40 4.92 -2.98 -4.52
N VAL A 41 6.04 -2.40 -4.11
CA VAL A 41 6.13 -1.39 -3.05
C VAL A 41 6.78 -0.15 -3.61
N SER A 42 6.30 1.01 -3.18
CA SER A 42 6.97 2.30 -3.38
C SER A 42 7.17 3.04 -2.07
N GLY A 43 8.07 4.03 -2.10
CA GLY A 43 8.32 4.95 -1.00
C GLY A 43 8.54 6.36 -1.50
N VAL A 44 8.07 7.38 -0.77
CA VAL A 44 8.10 8.78 -1.19
C VAL A 44 9.16 9.59 -0.42
N ASP A 45 9.89 10.43 -1.16
CA ASP A 45 10.68 11.53 -0.61
C ASP A 45 9.98 12.85 -0.95
N ARG A 46 9.21 13.36 0.01
CA ARG A 46 8.45 14.61 -0.18
C ARG A 46 9.34 15.83 -0.27
N SER A 47 10.53 15.79 0.34
CA SER A 47 11.47 16.90 0.30
C SER A 47 12.11 17.05 -1.08
N ALA A 48 12.32 15.93 -1.75
CA ALA A 48 12.81 15.90 -3.13
C ALA A 48 11.67 15.98 -4.18
N GLY A 49 10.40 15.84 -3.76
CA GLY A 49 9.24 15.83 -4.65
C GLY A 49 9.17 14.59 -5.54
N VAL A 50 9.67 13.44 -5.07
CA VAL A 50 9.73 12.20 -5.86
C VAL A 50 9.31 10.98 -5.04
N PHE A 51 9.05 9.88 -5.72
CA PHE A 51 8.93 8.55 -5.09
C PHE A 51 9.70 7.50 -5.90
N VAL A 52 10.07 6.44 -5.20
CA VAL A 52 10.80 5.30 -5.77
C VAL A 52 9.85 4.12 -5.86
N ILE A 53 9.84 3.42 -6.99
CA ILE A 53 8.94 2.30 -7.24
C ILE A 53 9.64 1.16 -7.98
N LYS A 54 9.16 -0.07 -7.76
CA LYS A 54 9.61 -1.26 -8.50
C LYS A 54 9.31 -1.11 -10.00
N PRO A 55 10.23 -1.53 -10.88
CA PRO A 55 9.95 -1.60 -12.32
C PRO A 55 8.91 -2.67 -12.65
N SER A 56 8.20 -2.46 -13.76
CA SER A 56 7.24 -3.42 -14.30
C SER A 56 7.92 -4.70 -14.77
N GLY A 57 7.35 -5.85 -14.44
CA GLY A 57 7.73 -7.16 -15.00
C GLY A 57 9.10 -7.72 -14.58
N VAL A 58 9.88 -7.03 -13.74
CA VAL A 58 11.16 -7.56 -13.24
C VAL A 58 10.90 -8.59 -12.15
N PRO A 59 11.43 -9.84 -12.29
CA PRO A 59 11.30 -10.87 -11.26
C PRO A 59 11.98 -10.46 -9.96
N TYR A 60 11.40 -10.88 -8.83
CA TYR A 60 11.91 -10.53 -7.50
C TYR A 60 13.31 -11.05 -7.20
N ASP A 61 13.66 -12.23 -7.72
CA ASP A 61 14.97 -12.89 -7.55
C ASP A 61 16.10 -12.17 -8.29
N SER A 62 15.76 -11.37 -9.31
CA SER A 62 16.71 -10.55 -10.08
C SER A 62 16.58 -9.06 -9.81
N LEU A 63 15.67 -8.66 -8.91
CA LEU A 63 15.47 -7.24 -8.59
C LEU A 63 16.65 -6.69 -7.77
N ALA A 64 17.22 -5.58 -8.24
CA ALA A 64 18.33 -4.88 -7.61
C ALA A 64 18.05 -3.37 -7.51
N GLU A 65 18.84 -2.64 -6.73
CA GLU A 65 18.62 -1.21 -6.48
C GLU A 65 18.70 -0.37 -7.76
N GLU A 66 19.60 -0.71 -8.69
CA GLU A 66 19.74 -0.06 -10.00
C GLU A 66 18.52 -0.22 -10.92
N HIS A 67 17.67 -1.21 -10.66
CA HIS A 67 16.43 -1.42 -11.41
C HIS A 67 15.30 -0.49 -10.97
N LEU A 68 15.36 0.06 -9.75
CA LEU A 68 14.30 0.91 -9.22
C LEU A 68 14.16 2.20 -10.01
N VAL A 69 12.92 2.65 -10.15
CA VAL A 69 12.58 3.83 -10.95
C VAL A 69 12.18 4.96 -10.01
N VAL A 70 12.69 6.16 -10.26
CA VAL A 70 12.35 7.38 -9.53
C VAL A 70 11.40 8.21 -10.37
N VAL A 71 10.27 8.59 -9.79
CA VAL A 71 9.16 9.26 -10.45
C VAL A 71 8.85 10.57 -9.73
N ALA A 72 8.63 11.65 -10.47
CA ALA A 72 8.22 12.94 -9.91
C ALA A 72 6.78 12.89 -9.39
N LEU A 73 6.53 13.48 -8.21
CA LEU A 73 5.19 13.59 -7.65
C LEU A 73 4.31 14.57 -8.45
N GLU A 74 4.89 15.62 -8.99
CA GLU A 74 4.17 16.71 -9.66
C GLU A 74 3.40 16.23 -10.89
N ASP A 75 4.09 15.52 -11.79
CA ASP A 75 3.55 15.17 -13.10
C ASP A 75 3.65 13.68 -13.47
N GLY A 76 4.21 12.82 -12.59
CA GLY A 76 4.40 11.40 -12.88
C GLY A 76 5.56 11.09 -13.83
N ALA A 77 6.38 12.07 -14.20
CA ALA A 77 7.51 11.87 -15.09
C ALA A 77 8.58 10.98 -14.43
N VAL A 78 9.16 10.05 -15.20
CA VAL A 78 10.35 9.32 -14.76
C VAL A 78 11.54 10.28 -14.76
N VAL A 79 12.14 10.51 -13.59
CA VAL A 79 13.28 11.42 -13.41
C VAL A 79 14.61 10.68 -13.25
N ALA A 80 14.58 9.39 -12.92
CA ALA A 80 15.74 8.52 -12.91
C ALA A 80 15.36 7.04 -13.02
N GLY A 81 16.28 6.22 -13.56
CA GLY A 81 16.09 4.82 -13.88
C GLY A 81 15.86 4.57 -15.36
N ASP A 82 16.32 3.42 -15.86
CA ASP A 82 16.29 3.07 -17.27
C ASP A 82 15.12 2.16 -17.65
N LEU A 83 14.41 1.61 -16.63
CA LEU A 83 13.32 0.68 -16.81
C LEU A 83 11.96 1.39 -16.77
N ARG A 84 10.93 0.73 -17.29
CA ARG A 84 9.55 1.20 -17.14
C ARG A 84 9.12 1.02 -15.68
N PRO A 85 8.57 2.04 -15.01
CA PRO A 85 8.01 1.88 -13.68
C PRO A 85 6.84 0.89 -13.69
N SER A 86 6.43 0.41 -12.51
CA SER A 86 5.21 -0.39 -12.35
C SER A 86 4.02 0.29 -13.04
N THR A 87 3.10 -0.50 -13.59
CA THR A 87 1.82 0.00 -14.10
C THR A 87 1.04 0.76 -13.03
N ASP A 88 1.16 0.37 -11.77
CA ASP A 88 0.45 0.99 -10.64
C ASP A 88 1.00 2.37 -10.23
N THR A 89 1.98 2.90 -10.95
CA THR A 89 2.66 4.16 -10.62
C THR A 89 1.69 5.32 -10.38
N GLU A 90 0.70 5.51 -11.26
CA GLU A 90 -0.29 6.59 -11.11
C GLU A 90 -1.25 6.35 -9.94
N THR A 91 -1.56 5.09 -9.62
CA THR A 91 -2.32 4.77 -8.41
C THR A 91 -1.56 5.17 -7.16
N HIS A 92 -0.27 4.81 -7.06
CA HIS A 92 0.58 5.18 -5.92
C HIS A 92 0.75 6.70 -5.81
N ARG A 93 0.97 7.38 -6.95
CA ARG A 93 1.09 8.84 -7.01
C ARG A 93 -0.17 9.53 -6.50
N SER A 94 -1.35 9.09 -6.92
CA SER A 94 -2.64 9.62 -6.46
C SER A 94 -2.79 9.54 -4.94
N LEU A 95 -2.38 8.40 -4.34
CA LEU A 95 -2.43 8.23 -2.88
C LEU A 95 -1.44 9.16 -2.16
N TYR A 96 -0.21 9.33 -2.68
CA TYR A 96 0.75 10.27 -2.11
C TYR A 96 0.28 11.73 -2.18
N LEU A 97 -0.40 12.12 -3.26
CA LEU A 97 -0.93 13.47 -3.41
C LEU A 97 -2.12 13.73 -2.49
N ALA A 98 -2.99 12.74 -2.31
CA ALA A 98 -4.19 12.85 -1.49
C ALA A 98 -3.91 12.78 0.02
N PHE A 99 -2.92 11.96 0.43
CA PHE A 99 -2.67 11.64 1.84
C PHE A 99 -1.23 12.02 2.24
N PRO A 100 -1.02 13.22 2.78
CA PRO A 100 0.32 13.70 3.17
C PRO A 100 1.04 12.85 4.23
N SER A 101 0.31 12.16 5.09
CA SER A 101 0.88 11.33 6.16
C SER A 101 1.52 10.03 5.69
N ILE A 102 1.20 9.55 4.48
CA ILE A 102 1.75 8.29 3.99
C ILE A 102 3.12 8.47 3.34
N GLY A 103 4.06 7.60 3.72
CA GLY A 103 5.42 7.55 3.20
C GLY A 103 5.70 6.34 2.30
N GLY A 104 4.84 5.31 2.33
CA GLY A 104 4.94 4.13 1.48
C GLY A 104 3.58 3.58 1.08
N VAL A 105 3.53 2.94 -0.08
CA VAL A 105 2.35 2.22 -0.62
C VAL A 105 2.77 0.85 -1.09
N THR A 106 1.97 -0.16 -0.78
CA THR A 106 2.12 -1.54 -1.24
C THR A 106 0.86 -2.01 -1.94
N HIS A 107 1.01 -2.56 -3.13
CA HIS A 107 -0.03 -3.29 -3.85
C HIS A 107 0.34 -4.76 -3.95
N THR A 108 -0.63 -5.64 -3.76
CA THR A 108 -0.45 -7.09 -3.92
C THR A 108 -1.66 -7.75 -4.56
N HIS A 109 -1.48 -9.00 -5.00
CA HIS A 109 -2.57 -9.88 -5.41
C HIS A 109 -2.69 -11.06 -4.43
N SER A 110 -2.58 -10.78 -3.14
CA SER A 110 -2.64 -11.79 -2.09
C SER A 110 -4.03 -12.43 -2.02
N THR A 111 -4.05 -13.75 -1.85
CA THR A 111 -5.19 -14.62 -2.20
C THR A 111 -6.49 -14.27 -1.48
N HIS A 112 -6.43 -14.09 -0.14
CA HIS A 112 -7.65 -13.91 0.66
C HIS A 112 -8.16 -12.46 0.55
N ALA A 113 -7.28 -11.47 0.51
CA ALA A 113 -7.68 -10.09 0.28
C ALA A 113 -8.29 -9.90 -1.11
N VAL A 114 -7.72 -10.54 -2.16
CA VAL A 114 -8.31 -10.55 -3.51
C VAL A 114 -9.67 -11.25 -3.52
N ALA A 115 -9.85 -12.33 -2.76
CA ALA A 115 -11.15 -13.00 -2.69
C ALA A 115 -12.26 -12.06 -2.15
N PHE A 116 -11.96 -11.23 -1.13
CA PHE A 116 -12.88 -10.19 -0.66
C PHE A 116 -13.11 -9.11 -1.72
N ALA A 117 -12.05 -8.65 -2.39
CA ALA A 117 -12.16 -7.67 -3.48
C ALA A 117 -13.05 -8.17 -4.62
N GLN A 118 -12.87 -9.42 -5.08
CA GLN A 118 -13.70 -10.06 -6.10
C GLN A 118 -15.16 -10.24 -5.65
N ALA A 119 -15.37 -10.52 -4.37
CA ALA A 119 -16.70 -10.60 -3.79
C ALA A 119 -17.36 -9.23 -3.55
N ARG A 120 -16.63 -8.11 -3.77
CA ARG A 120 -17.07 -6.73 -3.49
C ARG A 120 -17.50 -6.56 -2.03
N ARG A 121 -16.77 -7.19 -1.13
CA ARG A 121 -17.06 -7.17 0.31
C ARG A 121 -15.85 -6.63 1.08
N PRO A 122 -16.07 -5.75 2.06
CA PRO A 122 -14.99 -5.35 2.97
C PRO A 122 -14.52 -6.55 3.79
N ILE A 123 -13.27 -6.56 4.22
CA ILE A 123 -12.78 -7.52 5.22
C ILE A 123 -13.37 -7.11 6.58
N PRO A 124 -14.26 -7.92 7.17
CA PRO A 124 -14.94 -7.54 8.41
C PRO A 124 -14.03 -7.67 9.63
N VAL A 125 -14.28 -6.84 10.64
CA VAL A 125 -13.58 -6.95 11.93
C VAL A 125 -14.20 -8.08 12.72
N LEU A 126 -13.54 -9.23 12.75
CA LEU A 126 -14.00 -10.44 13.47
C LEU A 126 -13.11 -10.81 14.66
N GLY A 127 -12.07 -10.03 14.94
CA GLY A 127 -11.17 -10.31 16.06
C GLY A 127 -10.26 -9.15 16.41
N THR A 128 -9.56 -9.32 17.51
CA THR A 128 -8.66 -8.30 18.07
C THR A 128 -7.39 -8.10 17.23
N THR A 129 -6.92 -9.15 16.53
CA THR A 129 -5.78 -9.06 15.61
C THR A 129 -6.04 -8.03 14.49
N HIS A 130 -7.24 -8.01 13.94
CA HIS A 130 -7.67 -7.00 12.97
C HIS A 130 -7.70 -5.60 13.61
N ALA A 131 -8.34 -5.49 14.79
CA ALA A 131 -8.48 -4.21 15.49
C ALA A 131 -7.15 -3.62 15.98
N ASP A 132 -6.11 -4.42 16.13
CA ASP A 132 -4.77 -3.94 16.48
C ASP A 132 -4.15 -3.03 15.40
N THR A 133 -4.65 -3.07 14.16
CA THR A 133 -4.08 -2.31 13.04
C THR A 133 -5.11 -1.44 12.33
N PHE A 134 -6.32 -1.95 12.11
CA PHE A 134 -7.36 -1.26 11.36
C PHE A 134 -8.49 -0.82 12.30
N ASN A 135 -8.79 0.48 12.32
CA ASN A 135 -9.92 1.05 13.06
C ASN A 135 -11.22 0.88 12.26
N GLY A 136 -11.66 -0.36 12.13
CA GLY A 136 -12.83 -0.71 11.34
C GLY A 136 -12.53 -1.78 10.27
N PRO A 137 -13.48 -2.12 9.41
CA PRO A 137 -13.26 -3.06 8.32
C PRO A 137 -12.26 -2.48 7.31
N VAL A 138 -11.48 -3.35 6.64
CA VAL A 138 -10.75 -2.92 5.44
C VAL A 138 -11.78 -2.74 4.32
N PRO A 139 -12.01 -1.50 3.86
CA PRO A 139 -13.11 -1.21 2.95
C PRO A 139 -12.82 -1.66 1.52
N VAL A 140 -13.86 -1.77 0.71
CA VAL A 140 -13.76 -2.05 -0.74
C VAL A 140 -14.33 -0.87 -1.52
N THR A 141 -13.68 -0.51 -2.63
CA THR A 141 -14.13 0.57 -3.51
C THR A 141 -15.39 0.19 -4.27
N ALA A 142 -16.07 1.17 -4.85
CA ALA A 142 -16.99 0.93 -5.94
C ALA A 142 -16.26 0.29 -7.14
N ASP A 143 -17.01 -0.35 -8.04
CA ASP A 143 -16.47 -0.78 -9.32
C ASP A 143 -16.08 0.45 -10.16
N LEU A 144 -14.96 0.36 -10.89
CA LEU A 144 -14.64 1.36 -11.90
C LEU A 144 -15.68 1.33 -13.02
N THR A 145 -16.07 2.51 -13.48
CA THR A 145 -16.98 2.63 -14.62
C THR A 145 -16.29 2.22 -15.93
N PRO A 146 -17.05 1.89 -17.00
CA PRO A 146 -16.45 1.60 -18.31
C PRO A 146 -15.55 2.73 -18.81
N GLU A 147 -15.88 3.97 -18.52
CA GLU A 147 -15.13 5.17 -18.89
C GLU A 147 -13.80 5.27 -18.13
N GLN A 148 -13.82 5.02 -16.83
CA GLN A 148 -12.63 4.94 -15.98
C GLN A 148 -11.70 3.77 -16.36
N CYS A 149 -12.26 2.67 -16.86
CA CYS A 149 -11.46 1.56 -17.38
C CYS A 149 -10.85 1.83 -18.75
N ALA A 150 -11.49 2.65 -19.58
CA ALA A 150 -11.03 2.95 -20.93
C ALA A 150 -9.95 4.04 -20.97
N HIS A 151 -9.90 4.92 -19.98
CA HIS A 151 -9.01 6.08 -19.92
C HIS A 151 -8.40 6.22 -18.53
N ASP A 152 -7.07 6.39 -18.47
CA ASP A 152 -6.32 6.66 -17.24
C ASP A 152 -6.64 5.66 -16.09
N TYR A 153 -6.69 4.37 -16.42
CA TYR A 153 -7.14 3.29 -15.54
C TYR A 153 -6.43 3.30 -14.18
N GLU A 154 -5.12 3.41 -14.16
CA GLU A 154 -4.32 3.38 -12.93
C GLU A 154 -4.53 4.66 -12.09
N PHE A 155 -4.67 5.82 -12.72
CA PHE A 155 -5.04 7.05 -12.03
C PHE A 155 -6.44 6.93 -11.42
N ASN A 156 -7.41 6.45 -12.17
CA ASN A 156 -8.78 6.24 -11.69
C ASN A 156 -8.84 5.19 -10.57
N THR A 157 -7.99 4.16 -10.61
CA THR A 157 -7.82 3.20 -9.52
C THR A 157 -7.38 3.91 -8.23
N GLY A 158 -6.48 4.89 -8.33
CA GLY A 158 -6.12 5.73 -7.19
C GLY A 158 -7.28 6.61 -6.71
N GLN A 159 -8.02 7.22 -7.64
CA GLN A 159 -9.13 8.11 -7.31
C GLN A 159 -10.27 7.39 -6.57
N VAL A 160 -10.65 6.17 -6.97
CA VAL A 160 -11.71 5.43 -6.25
C VAL A 160 -11.28 5.05 -4.82
N ILE A 161 -9.98 4.90 -4.56
CA ILE A 161 -9.47 4.73 -3.18
C ILE A 161 -9.56 6.06 -2.40
N VAL A 162 -9.19 7.18 -3.02
CA VAL A 162 -9.27 8.51 -2.42
C VAL A 162 -10.72 8.85 -2.08
N ASP A 163 -11.63 8.62 -3.01
CA ASP A 163 -13.08 8.85 -2.83
C ASP A 163 -13.67 7.98 -1.71
N LEU A 164 -13.26 6.71 -1.62
CA LEU A 164 -13.67 5.78 -0.57
C LEU A 164 -13.33 6.29 0.84
N LEU A 165 -12.26 7.05 0.96
CA LEU A 165 -11.79 7.64 2.22
C LEU A 165 -12.18 9.12 2.37
N ASP A 166 -13.04 9.65 1.49
CA ASP A 166 -13.46 11.06 1.43
C ASP A 166 -12.25 12.03 1.36
N GLY A 167 -11.12 11.61 0.77
CA GLY A 167 -9.87 12.37 0.75
C GLY A 167 -9.28 12.64 2.14
N SER A 168 -9.70 11.91 3.17
CA SER A 168 -9.32 12.15 4.56
C SER A 168 -8.02 11.45 4.93
N ASP A 169 -6.96 12.22 5.17
CA ASP A 169 -5.67 11.71 5.66
C ASP A 169 -5.81 11.01 7.03
N GLN A 170 -6.71 11.50 7.89
CA GLN A 170 -7.01 10.85 9.16
C GLN A 170 -7.62 9.45 8.95
N ARG A 171 -8.60 9.31 8.06
CA ARG A 171 -9.18 7.99 7.75
C ARG A 171 -8.15 7.05 7.13
N ALA A 172 -7.28 7.56 6.27
CA ALA A 172 -6.17 6.80 5.71
C ALA A 172 -5.21 6.31 6.80
N ALA A 173 -4.91 7.12 7.81
CA ALA A 173 -4.07 6.73 8.94
C ALA A 173 -4.76 5.71 9.87
N GLU A 174 -6.07 5.82 10.08
CA GLU A 174 -6.86 4.92 10.94
C GLU A 174 -7.11 3.54 10.29
N VAL A 175 -7.26 3.51 8.95
CA VAL A 175 -7.48 2.29 8.18
C VAL A 175 -6.46 2.25 7.04
N PRO A 176 -5.24 1.75 7.31
CA PRO A 176 -4.12 1.86 6.39
C PRO A 176 -4.18 0.85 5.22
N GLY A 177 -5.34 0.72 4.58
CA GLY A 177 -5.55 -0.14 3.43
C GLY A 177 -6.98 -0.09 2.88
N ALA A 178 -7.13 -0.43 1.61
CA ALA A 178 -8.39 -0.59 0.92
C ALA A 178 -8.29 -1.72 -0.12
N LEU A 179 -9.41 -2.32 -0.44
CA LEU A 179 -9.55 -3.25 -1.55
C LEU A 179 -10.10 -2.50 -2.77
N VAL A 180 -9.41 -2.58 -3.89
CA VAL A 180 -9.99 -2.17 -5.17
C VAL A 180 -10.88 -3.28 -5.67
N SER A 181 -12.15 -2.95 -5.94
CA SER A 181 -13.16 -3.91 -6.40
C SER A 181 -12.65 -4.74 -7.58
N CYS A 182 -12.82 -6.05 -7.52
CA CYS A 182 -12.40 -7.05 -8.52
C CYS A 182 -10.88 -7.11 -8.78
N HIS A 183 -10.05 -6.33 -8.07
CA HIS A 183 -8.62 -6.24 -8.33
C HIS A 183 -7.81 -6.80 -7.16
N GLY A 184 -7.60 -6.00 -6.10
CA GLY A 184 -6.81 -6.43 -4.96
C GLY A 184 -6.56 -5.32 -3.93
N PRO A 185 -5.77 -5.62 -2.88
CA PRO A 185 -5.49 -4.67 -1.84
C PRO A 185 -4.42 -3.64 -2.25
N PHE A 186 -4.61 -2.42 -1.81
CA PHE A 186 -3.61 -1.38 -1.64
C PHE A 186 -3.50 -1.06 -0.16
N THR A 187 -2.29 -1.07 0.37
CA THR A 187 -2.01 -0.71 1.76
C THR A 187 -0.93 0.37 1.81
N TRP A 188 -0.93 1.15 2.87
CA TRP A 188 0.01 2.26 3.02
C TRP A 188 0.49 2.40 4.45
N GLY A 189 1.51 3.22 4.67
CA GLY A 189 2.08 3.49 5.97
C GLY A 189 3.07 4.64 5.94
N ALA A 190 3.64 4.99 7.08
CA ALA A 190 4.60 6.08 7.21
C ALA A 190 5.91 5.84 6.42
N THR A 191 6.21 4.59 6.07
CA THR A 191 7.39 4.17 5.29
C THR A 191 7.02 3.03 4.34
N ALA A 192 7.88 2.72 3.37
CA ALA A 192 7.71 1.58 2.47
C ALA A 192 7.62 0.26 3.26
N THR A 193 8.47 0.06 4.25
CA THR A 193 8.44 -1.09 5.15
C THR A 193 7.10 -1.19 5.88
N LYS A 194 6.59 -0.06 6.39
CA LYS A 194 5.32 -0.05 7.13
C LYS A 194 4.12 -0.36 6.24
N SER A 195 4.12 0.10 4.99
CA SER A 195 3.08 -0.24 4.02
C SER A 195 3.02 -1.74 3.74
N LEU A 196 4.19 -2.39 3.62
CA LEU A 196 4.28 -3.85 3.46
C LEU A 196 3.81 -4.61 4.71
N GLU A 197 4.17 -4.14 5.91
CA GLU A 197 3.65 -4.75 7.14
C GLU A 197 2.11 -4.75 7.17
N HIS A 198 1.50 -3.64 6.74
CA HIS A 198 0.05 -3.55 6.62
C HIS A 198 -0.51 -4.49 5.55
N ALA A 199 0.20 -4.74 4.45
CA ALA A 199 -0.19 -5.74 3.46
C ALA A 199 -0.17 -7.16 4.03
N ILE A 200 0.87 -7.52 4.78
CA ILE A 200 0.98 -8.81 5.47
C ILE A 200 -0.18 -8.99 6.45
N ILE A 201 -0.46 -7.96 7.26
CA ILE A 201 -1.57 -8.00 8.22
C ILE A 201 -2.91 -8.08 7.49
N CYS A 202 -3.10 -7.31 6.41
CA CYS A 202 -4.32 -7.32 5.61
C CYS A 202 -4.63 -8.73 5.08
N GLU A 203 -3.66 -9.41 4.51
CA GLU A 203 -3.82 -10.78 4.04
C GLU A 203 -4.13 -11.75 5.18
N ALA A 204 -3.38 -11.67 6.29
CA ALA A 204 -3.61 -12.55 7.44
C ALA A 204 -5.01 -12.38 8.05
N VAL A 205 -5.50 -11.14 8.19
CA VAL A 205 -6.87 -10.93 8.73
C VAL A 205 -7.95 -11.27 7.71
N ALA A 206 -7.66 -11.18 6.40
CA ALA A 206 -8.55 -11.66 5.35
C ALA A 206 -8.69 -13.18 5.41
N GLU A 207 -7.58 -13.92 5.53
CA GLU A 207 -7.59 -15.38 5.72
C GLU A 207 -8.38 -15.77 6.97
N MET A 208 -8.09 -15.16 8.12
CA MET A 208 -8.83 -15.39 9.36
C MET A 208 -10.33 -15.11 9.16
N ALA A 209 -10.70 -14.06 8.44
CA ALA A 209 -12.09 -13.70 8.19
C ALA A 209 -12.81 -14.75 7.33
N VAL A 210 -12.17 -15.29 6.28
CA VAL A 210 -12.73 -16.37 5.46
C VAL A 210 -13.09 -17.56 6.33
N HIS A 211 -12.15 -18.04 7.17
CA HIS A 211 -12.37 -19.18 8.06
C HIS A 211 -13.38 -18.89 9.16
N SER A 212 -13.31 -17.70 9.77
CA SER A 212 -14.24 -17.30 10.84
C SER A 212 -15.68 -17.21 10.34
N LEU A 213 -15.90 -16.64 9.14
CA LEU A 213 -17.23 -16.58 8.53
C LEU A 213 -17.79 -17.98 8.23
N ALA A 214 -16.95 -18.91 7.77
CA ALA A 214 -17.36 -20.29 7.55
C ALA A 214 -17.78 -21.01 8.85
N LEU A 215 -17.22 -20.59 9.99
CA LEU A 215 -17.57 -21.07 11.33
C LEU A 215 -18.77 -20.32 11.95
N GLY A 216 -19.37 -19.36 11.24
CA GLY A 216 -20.51 -18.58 11.73
C GLY A 216 -20.13 -17.45 12.70
N ALA A 217 -18.90 -16.95 12.66
CA ALA A 217 -18.47 -15.86 13.52
C ALA A 217 -19.32 -14.59 13.34
N SER A 218 -19.54 -13.90 14.44
CA SER A 218 -20.19 -12.59 14.50
C SER A 218 -19.21 -11.51 14.97
N ARG A 219 -19.58 -10.26 14.77
CA ARG A 219 -18.75 -9.10 15.17
C ARG A 219 -18.50 -9.11 16.68
N PRO A 220 -17.25 -8.93 17.13
CA PRO A 220 -16.94 -8.78 18.55
C PRO A 220 -17.55 -7.51 19.16
N PRO A 221 -17.71 -7.45 20.50
CA PRO A 221 -18.15 -6.25 21.18
C PRO A 221 -17.25 -5.04 20.90
N GLN A 222 -17.84 -3.86 20.65
CA GLN A 222 -17.09 -2.68 20.24
C GLN A 222 -16.02 -2.26 21.27
N HIS A 223 -16.33 -2.32 22.57
CA HIS A 223 -15.37 -1.97 23.63
C HIS A 223 -14.09 -2.83 23.63
N LEU A 224 -14.17 -4.08 23.15
CA LEU A 224 -13.01 -4.95 22.99
C LEU A 224 -12.15 -4.49 21.80
N LEU A 225 -12.79 -4.13 20.70
CA LEU A 225 -12.09 -3.61 19.50
C LEU A 225 -11.40 -2.27 19.81
N ASP A 226 -12.12 -1.35 20.47
CA ASP A 226 -11.59 -0.05 20.87
C ASP A 226 -10.38 -0.20 21.80
N ARG A 227 -10.45 -1.14 22.75
CA ARG A 227 -9.34 -1.45 23.65
C ARG A 227 -8.09 -1.89 22.91
N HIS A 228 -8.26 -2.78 21.91
CA HIS A 228 -7.16 -3.28 21.11
C HIS A 228 -6.55 -2.23 20.19
N TYR A 229 -7.39 -1.43 19.54
CA TYR A 229 -6.90 -0.32 18.71
C TYR A 229 -6.13 0.72 19.55
N THR A 230 -6.74 1.24 20.60
CA THR A 230 -6.17 2.34 21.39
C THR A 230 -4.92 1.97 22.18
N ARG A 231 -4.68 0.68 22.49
CA ARG A 231 -3.42 0.25 23.15
C ARG A 231 -2.20 0.41 22.25
N LYS A 232 -2.38 0.46 20.91
CA LYS A 232 -1.32 0.60 19.91
C LYS A 232 -1.30 1.98 19.26
N HIS A 233 -2.43 2.68 19.27
CA HIS A 233 -2.62 3.94 18.56
C HIS A 233 -3.10 5.05 19.49
N GLY A 234 -2.69 6.28 19.19
CA GLY A 234 -3.08 7.47 19.94
C GLY A 234 -2.17 7.80 21.14
N PRO A 235 -2.52 8.86 21.87
CA PRO A 235 -1.63 9.45 22.89
C PRO A 235 -1.42 8.56 24.12
N ASN A 236 -2.27 7.56 24.33
CA ASN A 236 -2.20 6.62 25.46
C ASN A 236 -1.75 5.22 25.04
N ALA A 237 -1.12 5.08 23.87
CA ALA A 237 -0.59 3.80 23.41
C ALA A 237 0.51 3.29 24.37
N TYR A 238 0.45 2.00 24.72
CA TYR A 238 1.38 1.38 25.67
C TYR A 238 1.93 0.03 25.20
N TYR A 239 1.59 -0.37 23.96
CA TYR A 239 2.02 -1.66 23.42
C TYR A 239 3.43 -1.53 22.82
N GLY A 240 4.27 -2.53 23.13
CA GLY A 240 5.64 -2.60 22.69
C GLY A 240 6.63 -2.07 23.73
N ASN A 241 7.91 -2.31 23.47
CA ASN A 241 8.99 -1.73 24.25
C ASN A 241 9.44 -0.41 23.60
N PRO A 242 9.96 0.56 24.39
CA PRO A 242 10.65 1.69 23.80
C PRO A 242 11.82 1.20 22.92
N PRO A 243 12.24 1.97 21.92
CA PRO A 243 13.38 1.60 21.10
C PRO A 243 14.59 1.27 22.00
N VAL A 244 15.20 0.12 21.77
CA VAL A 244 16.45 -0.22 22.44
C VAL A 244 17.52 0.70 21.84
N GLY A 245 18.02 1.64 22.66
CA GLY A 245 19.03 2.61 22.26
C GLY A 245 20.38 1.99 21.95
#